data_2ae4d304c7895c027083b603948d4579
#
_entry.id   2ae4d304c7895c027083b603948d4579
#
_cell.length_a   1.000
_cell.length_b   1.000
_cell.length_c   1.000
_cell.angle_alpha   90.00
_cell.angle_beta   90.00
_cell.angle_gamma   90.00
#
_symmetry.space_group_name_H-M   'P 1'
#
loop_
_entity.id
_entity.type
_entity.pdbx_description
1 polymer ?
#
loop_
_entity_poly.entity_id
_entity_poly.type
_entity_poly.pdbx_seq_one_letter_code
_entity_poly.pdbx_strand_id
1 'polypeptide(L)'
;VVKYNNEDAPVIGHIGNCGSLNFAYGKHYVTYNGVMCLIQNTKWRYFGYLVLLSSNLKSQVRGSTQPFLSYDMLYEINAVIPTNAVIEKWNNSFEMMFKDVFVKQKENQTLTQMQTLLLSKMGV
;
A
#
# COMPACT_ATOMS: atom_id res chain seq x y z
N VAL A 1 -4.66 3.74 -24.02
CA VAL A 1 -5.72 3.94 -23.02
C VAL A 1 -5.19 3.55 -21.65
N VAL A 2 -5.21 4.48 -20.72
CA VAL A 2 -4.77 4.21 -19.34
C VAL A 2 -5.84 3.38 -18.64
N LYS A 3 -5.46 2.18 -18.19
CA LYS A 3 -6.35 1.30 -17.45
C LYS A 3 -6.19 1.56 -15.95
N TYR A 4 -7.27 1.98 -15.30
CA TYR A 4 -7.31 2.17 -13.86
C TYR A 4 -7.78 0.91 -13.15
N ASN A 5 -7.25 0.71 -11.94
CA ASN A 5 -7.77 -0.27 -10.97
C ASN A 5 -8.77 0.42 -10.05
N ASN A 6 -9.79 -0.31 -9.63
CA ASN A 6 -10.81 0.17 -8.69
C ASN A 6 -10.84 -0.64 -7.39
N GLU A 7 -9.99 -1.65 -7.28
CA GLU A 7 -9.92 -2.51 -6.08
C GLU A 7 -8.95 -1.92 -5.07
N ASP A 8 -9.38 -1.86 -3.82
CA ASP A 8 -8.52 -1.50 -2.73
C ASP A 8 -7.54 -2.64 -2.46
N ALA A 9 -6.26 -2.36 -2.52
CA ALA A 9 -5.23 -3.38 -2.39
C ALA A 9 -3.87 -2.83 -1.92
N PRO A 10 -3.04 -3.67 -1.29
CA PRO A 10 -1.65 -3.35 -1.07
C PRO A 10 -0.89 -3.18 -2.39
N VAL A 11 -0.03 -2.18 -2.46
CA VAL A 11 0.86 -1.92 -3.61
C VAL A 11 2.30 -1.86 -3.13
N ILE A 12 3.17 -2.63 -3.77
CA ILE A 12 4.59 -2.73 -3.45
C ILE A 12 5.39 -2.09 -4.57
N GLY A 13 6.38 -1.26 -4.23
CA GLY A 13 7.38 -0.80 -5.18
C GLY A 13 8.39 -1.91 -5.48
N HIS A 14 8.56 -2.27 -6.76
CA HIS A 14 9.51 -3.32 -7.15
C HIS A 14 10.69 -2.81 -7.98
N ILE A 15 10.59 -1.64 -8.56
CA ILE A 15 11.68 -0.93 -9.25
C ILE A 15 11.69 0.54 -8.77
N GLY A 16 12.87 1.11 -8.58
CA GLY A 16 13.03 2.47 -8.07
C GLY A 16 12.86 2.51 -6.55
N ASN A 17 11.71 2.90 -6.04
CA ASN A 17 11.42 2.88 -4.60
C ASN A 17 11.04 1.46 -4.12
N CYS A 18 12.00 0.54 -4.25
CA CYS A 18 11.81 -0.87 -3.93
C CYS A 18 11.49 -1.10 -2.45
N GLY A 19 10.59 -2.02 -2.20
CA GLY A 19 10.17 -2.39 -0.86
C GLY A 19 9.28 -1.35 -0.18
N SER A 20 8.90 -0.27 -0.86
CA SER A 20 7.84 0.62 -0.38
C SER A 20 6.51 -0.13 -0.38
N LEU A 21 5.73 0.06 0.66
CA LEU A 21 4.42 -0.56 0.81
C LEU A 21 3.38 0.53 1.07
N ASN A 22 2.34 0.53 0.25
CA ASN A 22 1.21 1.43 0.37
C ASN A 22 -0.09 0.63 0.25
N PHE A 23 -1.18 1.19 0.75
CA PHE A 23 -2.52 0.65 0.52
C PHE A 23 -3.26 1.61 -0.41
N ALA A 24 -3.60 1.16 -1.62
CA ALA A 24 -4.32 1.96 -2.60
C ALA A 24 -5.83 1.82 -2.42
N TYR A 25 -6.53 2.94 -2.43
CA TYR A 25 -7.98 3.01 -2.26
C TYR A 25 -8.66 3.57 -3.51
N GLY A 26 -9.80 2.99 -3.85
CA GLY A 26 -10.64 3.47 -4.94
C GLY A 26 -9.94 3.42 -6.29
N LYS A 27 -10.28 4.39 -7.15
CA LYS A 27 -9.71 4.46 -8.50
C LYS A 27 -8.25 4.89 -8.46
N HIS A 28 -7.36 4.01 -8.90
CA HIS A 28 -5.91 4.27 -8.95
C HIS A 28 -5.25 3.60 -10.15
N TYR A 29 -4.04 4.04 -10.45
CA TYR A 29 -3.20 3.48 -11.49
C TYR A 29 -1.87 3.01 -10.89
N VAL A 30 -1.51 1.76 -11.15
CA VAL A 30 -0.22 1.19 -10.75
C VAL A 30 0.66 1.13 -12.00
N THR A 31 1.79 1.83 -11.95
CA THR A 31 2.78 1.79 -13.03
C THR A 31 3.51 0.45 -13.05
N TYR A 32 4.26 0.19 -14.10
CA TYR A 32 5.08 -1.03 -14.20
C TYR A 32 6.15 -1.15 -13.10
N ASN A 33 6.43 -0.08 -12.37
CA ASN A 33 7.35 -0.09 -11.21
C ASN A 33 6.69 -0.58 -9.91
N GLY A 34 5.38 -0.78 -9.92
CA GLY A 34 4.62 -1.24 -8.78
C GLY A 34 3.97 -2.59 -9.01
N VAL A 35 3.80 -3.35 -7.92
CA VAL A 35 3.08 -4.61 -7.89
C VAL A 35 1.84 -4.45 -7.04
N MET A 36 0.68 -4.69 -7.62
CA MET A 36 -0.59 -4.71 -6.89
C MET A 36 -0.88 -6.11 -6.38
N CYS A 37 -1.07 -6.22 -5.08
CA CYS A 37 -1.35 -7.50 -4.42
C CYS A 37 -2.86 -7.73 -4.36
N LEU A 38 -3.39 -8.43 -5.36
CA LEU A 38 -4.81 -8.79 -5.40
C LEU A 38 -5.09 -9.99 -4.52
N ILE A 39 -5.99 -9.84 -3.59
CA ILE A 39 -6.44 -10.91 -2.69
C ILE A 39 -7.87 -11.25 -3.07
N GLN A 40 -8.10 -12.51 -3.47
CA GLN A 40 -9.40 -12.98 -3.97
C GLN A 40 -10.54 -12.75 -2.95
N ASN A 41 -10.30 -13.08 -1.70
CA ASN A 41 -11.24 -12.77 -0.63
C ASN A 41 -10.94 -11.38 -0.06
N THR A 42 -11.79 -10.42 -0.35
CA THR A 42 -11.62 -9.02 0.05
C THR A 42 -11.53 -8.81 1.56
N LYS A 43 -12.07 -9.70 2.38
CA LYS A 43 -11.94 -9.65 3.84
C LYS A 43 -10.50 -9.86 4.34
N TRP A 44 -9.65 -10.45 3.51
CA TRP A 44 -8.26 -10.74 3.83
C TRP A 44 -7.28 -9.63 3.42
N ARG A 45 -7.75 -8.58 2.71
CA ARG A 45 -6.86 -7.55 2.15
C ARG A 45 -6.06 -6.79 3.21
N TYR A 46 -6.67 -6.46 4.33
CA TYR A 46 -5.98 -5.75 5.41
C TYR A 46 -5.01 -6.66 6.15
N PHE A 47 -5.38 -7.91 6.39
CA PHE A 47 -4.46 -8.90 6.91
C PHE A 47 -3.24 -9.09 5.99
N GLY A 48 -3.47 -9.23 4.68
CA GLY A 48 -2.40 -9.31 3.68
C GLY A 48 -1.47 -8.10 3.72
N TYR A 49 -2.00 -6.91 3.86
CA TYR A 49 -1.18 -5.71 4.04
C TYR A 49 -0.33 -5.78 5.31
N LEU A 50 -0.89 -6.21 6.43
CA LEU A 50 -0.14 -6.34 7.69
C LEU A 50 0.96 -7.40 7.61
N VAL A 51 0.74 -8.50 6.91
CA VAL A 51 1.78 -9.51 6.61
C VAL A 51 2.92 -8.88 5.84
N LEU A 52 2.62 -8.16 4.77
CA LEU A 52 3.63 -7.47 3.96
C LEU A 52 4.38 -6.42 4.77
N LEU A 53 3.68 -5.67 5.62
CA LEU A 53 4.29 -4.68 6.50
C LEU A 53 5.28 -5.31 7.48
N SER A 54 4.93 -6.46 8.07
CA SER A 54 5.78 -7.17 9.03
C SER A 54 6.95 -7.91 8.38
N SER A 55 6.90 -8.18 7.08
CA SER A 55 7.93 -8.94 6.36
C SER A 55 9.20 -8.14 6.05
N ASN A 56 9.23 -6.84 6.36
CA ASN A 56 10.37 -5.96 6.10
C ASN A 56 10.88 -6.04 4.64
N LEU A 57 10.02 -5.71 3.70
CA LEU A 57 10.30 -5.80 2.26
C LEU A 57 11.58 -5.06 1.85
N LYS A 58 11.91 -3.95 2.51
CA LYS A 58 13.12 -3.19 2.21
C LYS A 58 14.41 -3.97 2.45
N SER A 59 14.42 -4.88 3.42
CA SER A 59 15.59 -5.71 3.69
C SER A 59 15.83 -6.79 2.64
N GLN A 60 14.81 -7.08 1.84
CA GLN A 60 14.87 -8.09 0.78
C GLN A 60 15.28 -7.51 -0.58
N VAL A 61 15.33 -6.19 -0.69
CA VAL A 61 15.74 -5.50 -1.93
C VAL A 61 17.17 -5.86 -2.27
N ARG A 62 17.41 -6.18 -3.54
CA ARG A 62 18.72 -6.53 -4.09
C ARG A 62 19.14 -5.53 -5.16
N GLY A 63 20.42 -5.56 -5.50
CA GLY A 63 21.02 -4.68 -6.51
C GLY A 63 21.57 -3.39 -5.88
N SER A 64 22.85 -3.08 -6.19
CA SER A 64 23.53 -1.89 -5.69
C SER A 64 23.35 -0.68 -6.61
N THR A 65 23.35 -0.90 -7.92
CA THR A 65 23.22 0.17 -8.91
C THR A 65 21.75 0.43 -9.27
N GLN A 66 20.99 -0.64 -9.45
CA GLN A 66 19.56 -0.56 -9.71
C GLN A 66 18.82 -1.51 -8.74
N PRO A 67 18.31 -0.99 -7.64
CA PRO A 67 17.56 -1.79 -6.68
C PRO A 67 16.32 -2.42 -7.32
N PHE A 68 16.06 -3.69 -6.98
CA PHE A 68 14.88 -4.41 -7.43
C PHE A 68 14.36 -5.37 -6.36
N LEU A 69 13.09 -5.68 -6.45
CA LEU A 69 12.40 -6.68 -5.65
C LEU A 69 11.61 -7.58 -6.61
N SER A 70 12.06 -8.81 -6.83
CA SER A 70 11.46 -9.73 -7.78
C SER A 70 10.20 -10.40 -7.23
N TYR A 71 9.38 -10.96 -8.12
CA TYR A 71 8.21 -11.75 -7.72
C TYR A 71 8.60 -12.98 -6.89
N ASP A 72 9.72 -13.63 -7.23
CA ASP A 72 10.20 -14.80 -6.48
C ASP A 72 10.51 -14.45 -5.02
N MET A 73 11.09 -13.28 -4.77
CA MET A 73 11.33 -12.79 -3.41
C MET A 73 10.01 -12.55 -2.65
N LEU A 74 8.96 -12.08 -3.34
CA LEU A 74 7.64 -11.91 -2.74
C LEU A 74 6.96 -13.25 -2.43
N TYR A 75 7.17 -14.27 -3.25
CA TYR A 75 6.63 -15.62 -3.00
C TYR A 75 7.29 -16.34 -1.83
N GLU A 76 8.49 -15.94 -1.42
CA GLU A 76 9.17 -16.49 -0.25
C GLU A 76 8.64 -15.94 1.09
N ILE A 77 7.75 -14.97 1.07
CA ILE A 77 7.16 -14.40 2.28
C ILE A 77 6.25 -15.43 2.95
N ASN A 78 6.60 -15.80 4.17
CA ASN A 78 5.83 -16.72 4.97
C ASN A 78 4.99 -15.98 6.02
N ALA A 79 3.78 -16.47 6.25
CA ALA A 79 2.88 -15.93 7.26
C ALA A 79 2.14 -17.05 7.98
N VAL A 80 1.85 -16.81 9.25
CA VAL A 80 0.91 -17.65 9.99
C VAL A 80 -0.50 -17.24 9.57
N ILE A 81 -1.22 -18.15 8.93
CA ILE A 81 -2.56 -17.90 8.41
C ILE A 81 -3.59 -18.18 9.51
N PRO A 82 -4.35 -17.18 9.96
CA PRO A 82 -5.43 -17.37 10.91
C PRO A 82 -6.61 -18.10 10.27
N THR A 83 -7.54 -18.57 11.10
CA THR A 83 -8.79 -19.13 10.60
C THR A 83 -9.70 -18.05 10.01
N ASN A 84 -10.60 -18.43 9.11
CA ASN A 84 -11.59 -17.49 8.56
C ASN A 84 -12.41 -16.80 9.66
N ALA A 85 -12.75 -17.51 10.72
CA ALA A 85 -13.51 -16.95 11.85
C ALA A 85 -12.76 -15.79 12.53
N VAL A 86 -11.44 -15.91 12.68
CA VAL A 86 -10.61 -14.85 13.24
C VAL A 86 -10.58 -13.65 12.30
N ILE A 87 -10.38 -13.86 11.00
CA ILE A 87 -10.39 -12.78 10.00
C ILE A 87 -11.74 -12.07 9.98
N GLU A 88 -12.83 -12.79 9.98
CA GLU A 88 -14.18 -12.19 9.98
C GLU A 88 -14.45 -11.37 11.23
N LYS A 89 -14.01 -11.86 12.38
CA LYS A 89 -14.14 -11.13 13.64
C LYS A 89 -13.42 -9.78 13.63
N TRP A 90 -12.22 -9.72 13.05
CA TRP A 90 -11.39 -8.52 13.08
C TRP A 90 -11.52 -7.63 11.85
N ASN A 91 -12.11 -8.13 10.76
CA ASN A 91 -12.17 -7.42 9.48
C ASN A 91 -12.82 -6.03 9.60
N ASN A 92 -13.92 -5.90 10.31
CA ASN A 92 -14.59 -4.61 10.47
C ASN A 92 -13.70 -3.61 11.21
N SER A 93 -13.00 -4.04 12.24
CA SER A 93 -12.07 -3.19 12.98
C SER A 93 -10.89 -2.74 12.11
N PHE A 94 -10.32 -3.64 11.33
CA PHE A 94 -9.26 -3.30 10.37
C PHE A 94 -9.78 -2.33 9.31
N GLU A 95 -10.94 -2.59 8.75
CA GLU A 95 -11.53 -1.70 7.75
C GLU A 95 -11.75 -0.29 8.28
N MET A 96 -12.25 -0.14 9.49
CA MET A 96 -12.43 1.16 10.13
C MET A 96 -11.10 1.89 10.34
N MET A 97 -10.08 1.17 10.86
CA MET A 97 -8.76 1.77 11.08
C MET A 97 -8.10 2.21 9.78
N PHE A 98 -8.15 1.38 8.73
CA PHE A 98 -7.55 1.72 7.43
C PHE A 98 -8.29 2.87 6.75
N LYS A 99 -9.62 2.93 6.84
CA LYS A 99 -10.39 4.07 6.34
C LYS A 99 -10.06 5.36 7.08
N ASP A 100 -9.88 5.32 8.39
CA ASP A 100 -9.48 6.48 9.18
C ASP A 100 -8.09 6.98 8.77
N VAL A 101 -7.12 6.09 8.61
CA VAL A 101 -5.78 6.43 8.09
C VAL A 101 -5.89 7.07 6.70
N PHE A 102 -6.71 6.52 5.82
CA PHE A 102 -6.91 7.07 4.48
C PHE A 102 -7.50 8.49 4.51
N VAL A 103 -8.52 8.72 5.34
CA VAL A 103 -9.12 10.05 5.53
C VAL A 103 -8.07 11.04 6.04
N LYS A 104 -7.29 10.67 7.06
CA LYS A 104 -6.23 11.51 7.60
C LYS A 104 -5.13 11.83 6.59
N GLN A 105 -4.76 10.88 5.75
CA GLN A 105 -3.82 11.11 4.65
C GLN A 105 -4.36 12.15 3.66
N LYS A 106 -5.65 12.09 3.33
CA LYS A 106 -6.31 13.06 2.47
C LYS A 106 -6.35 14.45 3.09
N GLU A 107 -6.68 14.53 4.37
CA GLU A 107 -6.65 15.79 5.13
C GLU A 107 -5.25 16.40 5.13
N ASN A 108 -4.21 15.62 5.37
CA ASN A 108 -2.83 16.06 5.35
C ASN A 108 -2.42 16.59 3.96
N GLN A 109 -2.82 15.93 2.89
CA GLN A 109 -2.57 16.40 1.52
C GLN A 109 -3.24 17.76 1.28
N THR A 110 -4.50 17.92 1.69
CA THR A 110 -5.24 19.17 1.57
C THR A 110 -4.58 20.29 2.37
N LEU A 111 -4.19 20.03 3.61
CA LEU A 111 -3.49 21.02 4.46
C LEU A 111 -2.15 21.44 3.83
N THR A 112 -1.39 20.51 3.27
CA THR A 112 -0.14 20.81 2.58
C THR A 112 -0.37 21.69 1.35
N GLN A 113 -1.42 21.41 0.57
CA GLN A 113 -1.78 22.24 -0.58
C GLN A 113 -2.21 23.65 -0.15
N MET A 114 -2.99 23.77 0.91
CA MET A 114 -3.40 25.05 1.46
C MET A 114 -2.18 25.85 1.96
N GLN A 115 -1.27 25.21 2.66
CA GLN A 115 -0.02 25.83 3.12
C GLN A 115 0.79 26.36 1.93
N THR A 116 0.98 25.56 0.91
CA THR A 116 1.72 25.96 -0.31
C THR A 116 1.06 27.15 -0.98
N LEU A 117 -0.28 27.15 -1.09
CA LEU A 117 -1.03 28.25 -1.68
C LEU A 117 -0.91 29.54 -0.88
N LEU A 118 -0.98 29.46 0.45
CA LEU A 118 -0.80 30.63 1.32
C LEU A 118 0.61 31.21 1.20
N LEU A 119 1.65 30.37 1.25
CA LEU A 119 3.03 30.80 1.09
C LEU A 119 3.25 31.48 -0.27
N SER A 120 2.69 30.91 -1.34
CA SER A 120 2.74 31.51 -2.69
C SER A 120 2.11 32.92 -2.71
N LYS A 121 0.95 33.12 -2.04
CA LYS A 121 0.31 34.43 -1.96
C LYS A 121 1.05 35.43 -1.08
N MET A 122 1.85 34.96 -0.14
CA MET A 122 2.69 35.80 0.71
C MET A 122 4.04 36.18 0.03
N GLY A 123 4.31 35.67 -1.18
CA GLY A 123 5.55 35.95 -1.90
C GLY A 123 6.78 35.18 -1.35
N VAL A 124 6.54 34.05 -0.72
CA VAL A 124 7.60 33.22 -0.12
C VAL A 124 7.87 32.00 -0.99
#